data_1b7b695c09191ecfc1a96a7071665b2d
#
_entry.id   1b7b695c09191ecfc1a96a7071665b2d
#
_cell.length_a   1.000
_cell.length_b   1.000
_cell.length_c   1.000
_cell.angle_alpha   90.00
_cell.angle_beta   90.00
_cell.angle_gamma   90.00
#
_symmetry.space_group_name_H-M   'P 1'
#
loop_
_entity.id
_entity.type
_entity.pdbx_description
1 polymer ?
#
loop_
_entity_poly.entity_id
_entity_poly.type
_entity_poly.pdbx_seq_one_letter_code
_entity_poly.pdbx_strand_id
1 'polypeptide(L)'
;MCALGLRINTCMHVVCNEYIGCANRACACMAVCGAHMEGLPLNHQLVSRGATFVRRTRTIASYRFYALPGGPPFRPGLVRVPAGGASVDVEVWSVPAEQFGSFVAGIPAPLGIGKVDLEDGQQVSGFLCEAHAVEGARDITDLGGWRQYLRAR
;
A
#
# COMPACT_ATOMS: atom_id res chain seq x y z
N MET A 1 -20.71 45.09 6.38
CA MET A 1 -21.05 43.93 5.51
C MET A 1 -19.80 43.08 5.40
N CYS A 2 -19.71 42.01 6.19
CA CYS A 2 -18.59 41.08 6.18
C CYS A 2 -18.94 39.88 5.27
N ALA A 3 -18.17 39.72 4.20
CA ALA A 3 -18.24 38.52 3.36
C ALA A 3 -17.51 37.36 4.07
N LEU A 4 -18.26 36.35 4.49
CA LEU A 4 -17.70 35.08 4.94
C LEU A 4 -17.11 34.34 3.73
N GLY A 5 -15.79 34.37 3.61
CA GLY A 5 -15.07 33.49 2.69
C GLY A 5 -15.10 32.05 3.17
N LEU A 6 -15.84 31.21 2.48
CA LEU A 6 -15.82 29.77 2.66
C LEU A 6 -14.41 29.27 2.32
N ARG A 7 -13.61 28.90 3.31
CA ARG A 7 -12.37 28.17 3.09
C ARG A 7 -12.72 26.73 2.74
N ILE A 8 -12.71 26.42 1.46
CA ILE A 8 -12.75 25.05 0.98
C ILE A 8 -11.44 24.39 1.42
N ASN A 9 -11.55 23.40 2.27
CA ASN A 9 -10.43 22.65 2.82
C ASN A 9 -9.79 21.80 1.71
N THR A 10 -8.85 22.38 0.96
CA THR A 10 -8.06 21.70 -0.08
C THR A 10 -6.91 20.94 0.57
N CYS A 11 -7.23 19.97 1.43
CA CYS A 11 -6.22 19.22 2.19
C CYS A 11 -6.07 17.77 1.69
N MET A 12 -6.17 17.52 0.39
CA MET A 12 -6.02 16.15 -0.12
C MET A 12 -5.01 15.96 -1.26
N HIS A 13 -4.29 17.00 -1.66
CA HIS A 13 -3.33 16.89 -2.78
C HIS A 13 -1.88 17.26 -2.45
N VAL A 14 -1.57 17.64 -1.22
CA VAL A 14 -0.29 18.30 -0.92
C VAL A 14 0.85 17.33 -0.59
N VAL A 15 0.60 16.10 -0.19
CA VAL A 15 1.64 15.27 0.47
C VAL A 15 2.54 14.48 -0.50
N CYS A 16 2.11 14.19 -1.71
CA CYS A 16 2.99 13.56 -2.71
C CYS A 16 3.86 14.56 -3.50
N ASN A 17 3.48 15.84 -3.49
CA ASN A 17 4.13 16.84 -4.36
C ASN A 17 5.40 17.47 -3.73
N GLU A 18 5.56 17.42 -2.42
CA GLU A 18 6.69 18.09 -1.75
C GLU A 18 7.92 17.20 -1.53
N TYR A 19 7.78 15.87 -1.63
CA TYR A 19 8.88 14.97 -1.28
C TYR A 19 9.58 14.29 -2.46
N ILE A 20 9.06 14.38 -3.69
CA ILE A 20 9.70 13.70 -4.81
C ILE A 20 9.56 14.56 -6.07
N GLY A 21 10.69 14.78 -6.73
CA GLY A 21 10.81 15.50 -7.99
C GLY A 21 9.99 14.92 -9.15
N CYS A 22 8.67 14.86 -8.97
CA CYS A 22 7.73 14.72 -10.07
C CYS A 22 7.61 16.09 -10.74
N ALA A 23 8.63 16.49 -11.48
CA ALA A 23 8.56 17.67 -12.30
C ALA A 23 7.34 17.55 -13.21
N ASN A 24 6.26 18.26 -12.86
CA ASN A 24 5.09 18.51 -13.72
C ASN A 24 4.15 17.32 -14.05
N ARG A 25 4.14 16.21 -13.30
CA ARG A 25 3.19 15.10 -13.51
C ARG A 25 2.41 14.78 -12.25
N ALA A 26 1.09 14.56 -12.40
CA ALA A 26 0.27 14.05 -11.31
C ALA A 26 0.72 12.61 -10.95
N CYS A 27 0.93 12.34 -9.66
CA CYS A 27 1.32 11.04 -9.15
C CYS A 27 0.38 10.62 -8.03
N ALA A 28 0.21 9.31 -7.83
CA ALA A 28 -0.52 8.73 -6.71
C ALA A 28 0.43 7.92 -5.83
N CYS A 29 0.36 8.11 -4.51
CA CYS A 29 1.08 7.28 -3.57
C CYS A 29 0.42 5.92 -3.42
N MET A 30 1.23 4.86 -3.48
CA MET A 30 0.83 3.46 -3.35
C MET A 30 1.63 2.77 -2.25
N ALA A 31 0.94 2.22 -1.25
CA ALA A 31 1.56 1.34 -0.26
C ALA A 31 1.57 -0.10 -0.75
N VAL A 32 2.74 -0.71 -0.75
CA VAL A 32 2.93 -2.13 -1.09
C VAL A 32 3.54 -2.87 0.10
N CYS A 33 3.02 -4.06 0.39
CA CYS A 33 3.42 -4.87 1.55
C CYS A 33 3.89 -6.28 1.17
N GLY A 34 4.05 -6.58 -0.12
CA GLY A 34 4.35 -7.94 -0.58
C GLY A 34 5.30 -7.98 -1.77
N ALA A 35 4.99 -8.82 -2.75
CA ALA A 35 5.84 -9.11 -3.90
C ALA A 35 6.24 -7.89 -4.76
N HIS A 36 5.55 -6.76 -4.61
CA HIS A 36 5.87 -5.50 -5.30
C HIS A 36 6.92 -4.64 -4.58
N MET A 37 7.34 -5.00 -3.35
CA MET A 37 8.40 -4.29 -2.63
C MET A 37 9.71 -4.35 -3.41
N GLU A 38 10.59 -3.37 -3.17
CA GLU A 38 11.90 -3.25 -3.83
C GLU A 38 12.69 -4.57 -3.80
N GLY A 39 13.19 -5.00 -4.97
CA GLY A 39 13.97 -6.23 -5.12
C GLY A 39 13.16 -7.53 -5.03
N LEU A 40 11.84 -7.48 -4.89
CA LEU A 40 10.97 -8.65 -4.89
C LEU A 40 10.36 -8.93 -6.29
N PRO A 41 9.83 -10.14 -6.53
CA PRO A 41 9.52 -10.63 -7.87
C PRO A 41 8.61 -9.76 -8.74
N LEU A 42 7.67 -9.00 -8.15
CA LEU A 42 6.74 -8.15 -8.89
C LEU A 42 7.10 -6.66 -8.86
N ASN A 43 8.23 -6.28 -8.27
CA ASN A 43 8.66 -4.87 -8.22
C ASN A 43 8.81 -4.26 -9.62
N HIS A 44 9.23 -5.06 -10.59
CA HIS A 44 9.34 -4.63 -12.00
C HIS A 44 8.04 -4.04 -12.57
N GLN A 45 6.87 -4.45 -12.06
CA GLN A 45 5.57 -3.92 -12.50
C GLN A 45 5.37 -2.45 -12.10
N LEU A 46 5.97 -2.01 -11.00
CA LEU A 46 6.01 -0.61 -10.59
C LEU A 46 7.08 0.15 -11.40
N VAL A 47 8.29 -0.38 -11.43
CA VAL A 47 9.44 0.28 -12.07
C VAL A 47 9.19 0.49 -13.57
N SER A 48 8.64 -0.50 -14.28
CA SER A 48 8.33 -0.41 -15.71
C SER A 48 7.25 0.64 -16.05
N ARG A 49 6.45 1.04 -15.03
CA ARG A 49 5.47 2.12 -15.15
C ARG A 49 6.01 3.50 -14.74
N GLY A 50 7.31 3.60 -14.50
CA GLY A 50 7.94 4.84 -14.06
C GLY A 50 7.65 5.21 -12.60
N ALA A 51 7.19 4.25 -11.79
CA ALA A 51 7.02 4.49 -10.37
C ALA A 51 8.39 4.63 -9.69
N THR A 52 8.45 5.50 -8.69
CA THR A 52 9.65 5.78 -7.90
C THR A 52 9.43 5.43 -6.44
N PHE A 53 10.46 4.87 -5.81
CA PHE A 53 10.45 4.57 -4.39
C PHE A 53 10.43 5.88 -3.58
N VAL A 54 9.56 5.95 -2.58
CA VAL A 54 9.45 7.11 -1.68
C VAL A 54 10.11 6.83 -0.35
N ARG A 55 9.60 5.82 0.38
CA ARG A 55 10.09 5.49 1.72
C ARG A 55 9.60 4.12 2.18
N ARG A 56 10.28 3.60 3.19
CA ARG A 56 9.77 2.53 4.06
C ARG A 56 9.05 3.14 5.26
N THR A 57 7.94 2.55 5.64
CA THR A 57 7.14 2.96 6.79
C THR A 57 6.31 1.78 7.30
N ARG A 58 5.40 2.02 8.20
CA ARG A 58 4.49 1.02 8.76
C ARG A 58 3.05 1.51 8.71
N THR A 59 2.12 0.57 8.72
CA THR A 59 0.71 0.88 8.94
C THR A 59 0.45 1.23 10.41
N ILE A 60 -0.70 1.85 10.69
CA ILE A 60 -1.22 1.87 12.07
C ILE A 60 -1.45 0.43 12.57
N ALA A 61 -1.60 0.24 13.88
CA ALA A 61 -1.76 -1.07 14.51
C ALA A 61 -3.20 -1.66 14.37
N SER A 62 -3.82 -1.50 13.20
CA SER A 62 -5.18 -1.94 12.92
C SER A 62 -5.26 -2.93 11.75
N TYR A 63 -4.19 -3.68 11.51
CA TYR A 63 -4.14 -4.64 10.41
C TYR A 63 -3.72 -6.02 10.89
N ARG A 64 -4.25 -7.06 10.22
CA ARG A 64 -3.73 -8.41 10.25
C ARG A 64 -3.09 -8.75 8.92
N PHE A 65 -2.09 -9.62 8.97
CA PHE A 65 -1.26 -9.94 7.83
C PHE A 65 -1.15 -11.45 7.66
N TYR A 66 -1.44 -11.93 6.46
CA TYR A 66 -1.55 -13.36 6.17
C TYR A 66 -0.67 -13.76 5.00
N ALA A 67 -0.08 -14.95 5.06
CA ALA A 67 0.51 -15.59 3.89
C ALA A 67 -0.59 -16.34 3.14
N LEU A 68 -0.99 -15.82 1.98
CA LEU A 68 -2.01 -16.44 1.15
C LEU A 68 -1.49 -17.72 0.49
N PRO A 69 -2.35 -18.73 0.29
CA PRO A 69 -1.97 -19.95 -0.41
C PRO A 69 -1.65 -19.69 -1.88
N GLY A 70 -0.91 -20.59 -2.49
CA GLY A 70 -0.51 -20.51 -3.90
C GLY A 70 0.85 -19.85 -4.11
N GLY A 71 1.20 -19.65 -5.36
CA GLY A 71 2.49 -19.11 -5.79
C GLY A 71 3.31 -20.11 -6.59
N PRO A 72 4.50 -19.75 -7.12
CA PRO A 72 5.05 -18.40 -7.18
C PRO A 72 4.28 -17.46 -8.15
N PRO A 73 4.28 -16.13 -7.93
CA PRO A 73 4.85 -15.45 -6.78
C PRO A 73 3.96 -15.61 -5.54
N PHE A 74 4.59 -15.79 -4.35
CA PHE A 74 3.88 -15.80 -3.08
C PHE A 74 3.40 -14.39 -2.76
N ARG A 75 2.23 -14.30 -2.14
CA ARG A 75 1.56 -13.02 -1.90
C ARG A 75 1.01 -12.97 -0.47
N PRO A 76 1.16 -11.83 0.22
CA PRO A 76 0.47 -11.61 1.47
C PRO A 76 -0.94 -11.06 1.26
N GLY A 77 -1.79 -11.24 2.28
CA GLY A 77 -3.05 -10.55 2.42
C GLY A 77 -3.03 -9.61 3.61
N LEU A 78 -3.28 -8.33 3.38
CA LEU A 78 -3.43 -7.30 4.42
C LEU A 78 -4.92 -7.03 4.64
N VAL A 79 -5.40 -7.20 5.87
CA VAL A 79 -6.81 -7.00 6.22
C VAL A 79 -6.89 -6.03 7.40
N ARG A 80 -7.73 -5.00 7.26
CA ARG A 80 -8.03 -4.09 8.35
C ARG A 80 -8.98 -4.75 9.35
N VAL A 81 -8.68 -4.60 10.64
CA VAL A 81 -9.48 -5.19 11.72
C VAL A 81 -9.82 -4.13 12.77
N PRO A 82 -11.02 -4.24 13.42
CA PRO A 82 -11.42 -3.28 14.44
C PRO A 82 -10.65 -3.45 15.75
N ALA A 83 -10.09 -4.64 16.01
CA ALA A 83 -9.33 -4.96 17.21
C ALA A 83 -8.36 -6.11 16.94
N GLY A 84 -7.30 -6.22 17.76
CA GLY A 84 -6.33 -7.31 17.68
C GLY A 84 -5.44 -7.26 16.43
N GLY A 85 -5.27 -6.09 15.84
CA GLY A 85 -4.34 -5.86 14.75
C GLY A 85 -2.95 -5.46 15.25
N ALA A 86 -2.01 -5.41 14.30
CA ALA A 86 -0.67 -4.90 14.52
C ALA A 86 -0.25 -3.96 13.39
N SER A 87 0.87 -3.29 13.58
CA SER A 87 1.51 -2.47 12.57
C SER A 87 2.32 -3.36 11.63
N VAL A 88 2.21 -3.15 10.33
CA VAL A 88 2.85 -3.97 9.28
C VAL A 88 3.78 -3.09 8.45
N ASP A 89 4.96 -3.61 8.14
CA ASP A 89 5.94 -2.93 7.30
C ASP A 89 5.43 -2.80 5.86
N VAL A 90 5.52 -1.60 5.30
CA VAL A 90 5.14 -1.27 3.93
C VAL A 90 6.17 -0.39 3.26
N GLU A 91 6.17 -0.38 1.94
CA GLU A 91 6.90 0.59 1.13
C GLU A 91 5.89 1.49 0.42
N VAL A 92 6.17 2.80 0.43
CA VAL A 92 5.39 3.78 -0.32
C VAL A 92 6.12 4.08 -1.64
N TRP A 93 5.39 3.99 -2.73
CA TRP A 93 5.84 4.28 -4.09
C TRP A 93 5.01 5.38 -4.70
N SER A 94 5.63 6.28 -5.43
CA SER A 94 4.95 7.30 -6.25
C SER A 94 4.73 6.75 -7.65
N VAL A 95 3.46 6.56 -8.01
CA VAL A 95 3.05 5.99 -9.31
C VAL A 95 2.49 7.11 -10.18
N PRO A 96 2.98 7.29 -11.43
CA PRO A 96 2.38 8.24 -12.37
C PRO A 96 0.88 7.99 -12.51
N ALA A 97 0.07 9.04 -12.44
CA ALA A 97 -1.39 8.92 -12.42
C ALA A 97 -1.95 8.20 -13.65
N GLU A 98 -1.34 8.44 -14.82
CA GLU A 98 -1.69 7.77 -16.08
C GLU A 98 -1.41 6.27 -16.09
N GLN A 99 -0.53 5.79 -15.20
CA GLN A 99 -0.18 4.37 -15.07
C GLN A 99 -0.93 3.66 -13.95
N PHE A 100 -1.58 4.41 -13.07
CA PHE A 100 -2.24 3.85 -11.89
C PHE A 100 -3.37 2.90 -12.26
N GLY A 101 -4.22 3.27 -13.22
CA GLY A 101 -5.32 2.44 -13.69
C GLY A 101 -4.86 1.10 -14.29
N SER A 102 -3.81 1.13 -15.12
CA SER A 102 -3.24 -0.10 -15.71
C SER A 102 -2.61 -1.01 -14.66
N PHE A 103 -2.02 -0.43 -13.61
CA PHE A 103 -1.47 -1.20 -12.49
C PHE A 103 -2.59 -1.90 -11.71
N VAL A 104 -3.65 -1.17 -11.35
CA VAL A 104 -4.81 -1.71 -10.61
C VAL A 104 -5.51 -2.81 -11.40
N ALA A 105 -5.69 -2.62 -12.70
CA ALA A 105 -6.33 -3.61 -13.58
C ALA A 105 -5.57 -4.94 -13.63
N GLY A 106 -4.27 -4.94 -13.37
CA GLY A 106 -3.44 -6.15 -13.33
C GLY A 106 -3.45 -6.91 -12.00
N ILE A 107 -4.14 -6.39 -10.98
CA ILE A 107 -4.16 -7.02 -9.65
C ILE A 107 -5.26 -8.10 -9.62
N PRO A 108 -4.90 -9.39 -9.42
CA PRO A 108 -5.89 -10.45 -9.39
C PRO A 108 -6.58 -10.51 -8.02
N ALA A 109 -7.86 -10.94 -8.02
CA ALA A 109 -8.53 -11.33 -6.79
C ALA A 109 -7.71 -12.40 -6.03
N PRO A 110 -7.76 -12.46 -4.72
CA PRO A 110 -8.58 -11.69 -3.77
C PRO A 110 -7.93 -10.37 -3.33
N LEU A 111 -6.89 -9.92 -4.01
CA LEU A 111 -6.25 -8.64 -3.71
C LEU A 111 -6.94 -7.50 -4.46
N GLY A 112 -6.91 -6.32 -3.87
CA GLY A 112 -7.42 -5.10 -4.46
C GLY A 112 -6.71 -3.89 -3.88
N ILE A 113 -7.05 -2.71 -4.39
CA ILE A 113 -6.53 -1.44 -3.87
C ILE A 113 -7.63 -0.74 -3.10
N GLY A 114 -7.31 -0.39 -1.87
CA GLY A 114 -8.14 0.41 -0.99
C GLY A 114 -7.33 1.51 -0.33
N LYS A 115 -7.76 1.94 0.86
CA LYS A 115 -7.05 2.95 1.65
C LYS A 115 -6.33 2.27 2.82
N VAL A 116 -5.03 2.57 2.92
CA VAL A 116 -4.16 2.10 3.99
C VAL A 116 -3.73 3.29 4.84
N ASP A 117 -3.94 3.19 6.14
CA ASP A 117 -3.54 4.21 7.10
C ASP A 117 -2.12 3.91 7.60
N LEU A 118 -1.26 4.90 7.51
CA LEU A 118 0.14 4.82 7.91
C LEU A 118 0.34 5.39 9.32
N GLU A 119 1.43 4.96 9.98
CA GLU A 119 1.76 5.36 11.35
C GLU A 119 1.98 6.87 11.52
N ASP A 120 2.31 7.58 10.45
CA ASP A 120 2.48 9.04 10.43
C ASP A 120 1.17 9.82 10.23
N GLY A 121 0.03 9.13 10.24
CA GLY A 121 -1.30 9.71 10.07
C GLY A 121 -1.71 9.93 8.61
N GLN A 122 -0.88 9.59 7.65
CA GLN A 122 -1.26 9.66 6.24
C GLN A 122 -2.12 8.46 5.84
N GLN A 123 -3.03 8.68 4.90
CA GLN A 123 -3.79 7.64 4.25
C GLN A 123 -3.44 7.61 2.76
N VAL A 124 -2.98 6.48 2.29
CA VAL A 124 -2.57 6.28 0.89
C VAL A 124 -3.35 5.13 0.24
N SER A 125 -3.36 5.07 -1.08
CA SER A 125 -3.83 3.88 -1.78
C SER A 125 -2.89 2.71 -1.49
N GLY A 126 -3.40 1.50 -1.32
CA GLY A 126 -2.55 0.35 -1.02
C GLY A 126 -3.26 -0.99 -1.15
N PHE A 127 -2.48 -2.05 -1.13
CA PHE A 127 -3.00 -3.41 -1.24
C PHE A 127 -3.80 -3.80 -0.01
N LEU A 128 -5.01 -4.27 -0.25
CA LEU A 128 -5.86 -4.94 0.74
C LEU A 128 -6.29 -6.30 0.20
N CYS A 129 -6.69 -7.19 1.10
CA CYS A 129 -7.18 -8.51 0.79
C CYS A 129 -8.65 -8.66 1.21
N GLU A 130 -9.44 -9.34 0.40
CA GLU A 130 -10.80 -9.70 0.75
C GLU A 130 -10.83 -10.68 1.94
N ALA A 131 -11.74 -10.47 2.88
CA ALA A 131 -11.78 -11.19 4.15
C ALA A 131 -11.94 -12.71 3.98
N HIS A 132 -12.69 -13.17 2.97
CA HIS A 132 -12.90 -14.60 2.72
C HIS A 132 -11.61 -15.36 2.38
N ALA A 133 -10.64 -14.68 1.78
CA ALA A 133 -9.40 -15.31 1.31
C ALA A 133 -8.37 -15.58 2.41
N VAL A 134 -8.57 -15.01 3.60
CA VAL A 134 -7.70 -15.27 4.75
C VAL A 134 -8.20 -16.40 5.64
N GLU A 135 -9.38 -16.94 5.37
CA GLU A 135 -9.88 -18.12 6.05
C GLU A 135 -8.96 -19.32 5.78
N GLY A 136 -8.37 -19.88 6.84
CA GLY A 136 -7.39 -20.95 6.73
C GLY A 136 -5.99 -20.54 6.23
N ALA A 137 -5.77 -19.27 5.89
CA ALA A 137 -4.43 -18.76 5.58
C ALA A 137 -3.57 -18.62 6.85
N ARG A 138 -2.26 -18.77 6.68
CA ARG A 138 -1.32 -18.62 7.80
C ARG A 138 -1.27 -17.15 8.23
N ASP A 139 -1.65 -16.88 9.48
CA ASP A 139 -1.46 -15.58 10.10
C ASP A 139 0.04 -15.34 10.34
N ILE A 140 0.57 -14.26 9.84
CA ILE A 140 1.95 -13.83 9.94
C ILE A 140 2.06 -12.42 10.54
N THR A 141 1.00 -11.95 11.19
CA THR A 141 0.93 -10.61 11.77
C THR A 141 2.06 -10.34 12.75
N ASP A 142 2.41 -11.31 13.57
CA ASP A 142 3.47 -11.20 14.59
C ASP A 142 4.88 -11.04 13.98
N LEU A 143 5.07 -11.41 12.72
CA LEU A 143 6.34 -11.21 12.02
C LEU A 143 6.56 -9.75 11.59
N GLY A 144 5.53 -8.94 11.58
CA GLY A 144 5.60 -7.50 11.30
C GLY A 144 5.77 -7.12 9.84
N GLY A 145 6.03 -8.06 8.92
CA GLY A 145 6.19 -7.73 7.51
C GLY A 145 6.57 -8.90 6.61
N TRP A 146 6.46 -8.67 5.30
CA TRP A 146 6.69 -9.71 4.29
C TRP A 146 8.15 -10.17 4.20
N ARG A 147 9.10 -9.25 4.34
CA ARG A 147 10.53 -9.60 4.30
C ARG A 147 10.93 -10.49 5.46
N GLN A 148 10.35 -10.25 6.65
CA GLN A 148 10.56 -11.09 7.84
C GLN A 148 10.00 -12.48 7.62
N TYR A 149 8.79 -12.58 7.05
CA TYR A 149 8.22 -13.87 6.68
C TYR A 149 9.08 -14.64 5.68
N LEU A 150 9.58 -14.00 4.63
CA LEU A 150 10.42 -14.64 3.62
C LEU A 150 11.74 -15.17 4.19
N ARG A 151 12.29 -14.52 5.21
CA ARG A 151 13.51 -14.97 5.90
C ARG A 151 13.26 -16.15 6.86
N ALA A 152 12.05 -16.23 7.42
CA ALA A 152 11.65 -17.25 8.38
C ALA A 152 11.05 -18.51 7.73
N ARG A 153 10.97 -18.57 6.40
CA ARG A 153 10.34 -19.61 5.61
C ARG A 153 11.27 -20.78 5.23
#